data_d27779a6c3d7a52c4aa117ae61d56987
#
_entry.id   d27779a6c3d7a52c4aa117ae61d56987
#
_cell.length_a   1.000
_cell.length_b   1.000
_cell.length_c   1.000
_cell.angle_alpha   90.00
_cell.angle_beta   90.00
_cell.angle_gamma   90.00
#
_symmetry.space_group_name_H-M   'P 1'
#
loop_
_entity.id
_entity.type
_entity.pdbx_description
1 polymer ?
#
loop_
_entity_poly.entity_id
_entity_poly.type
_entity_poly.pdbx_seq_one_letter_code
_entity_poly.pdbx_strand_id
1 'polypeptide(L)'
;MIRLLEKLGRKRVIFDRESNEPYLTRYYLFLKDRKWFPFNVFLHNFHKGDLDDLHDHPWPYFTLILRGGYWEHTPGGRFWRAPGHFRFQTPTSLHRIELEPGVDAWTLFIPGPKLREWGFIVNGKWMHCEKYFEWRKKRV
;
A
#
# COMPACT_ATOMS: atom_id res chain seq x y z
N MET A 1 -0.58 -16.07 -16.11
CA MET A 1 -0.17 -16.00 -14.68
C MET A 1 -1.33 -15.58 -13.77
N ILE A 2 -1.98 -14.46 -14.06
CA ILE A 2 -3.08 -13.93 -13.20
C ILE A 2 -4.21 -14.94 -13.04
N ARG A 3 -4.67 -15.55 -14.14
CA ARG A 3 -5.73 -16.58 -14.09
C ARG A 3 -5.34 -17.79 -13.25
N LEU A 4 -4.07 -18.18 -13.29
CA LEU A 4 -3.57 -19.29 -12.48
C LEU A 4 -3.59 -18.92 -11.00
N LEU A 5 -3.16 -17.71 -10.64
CA LEU A 5 -3.20 -17.23 -9.26
C LEU A 5 -4.63 -17.16 -8.72
N GLU A 6 -5.59 -16.74 -9.53
CA GLU A 6 -7.01 -16.76 -9.17
C GLU A 6 -7.52 -18.17 -8.90
N LYS A 7 -7.21 -19.12 -9.81
CA LYS A 7 -7.60 -20.53 -9.65
C LYS A 7 -7.01 -21.17 -8.40
N LEU A 8 -5.80 -20.77 -8.03
CA LEU A 8 -5.12 -21.28 -6.83
C LEU A 8 -5.57 -20.57 -5.53
N GLY A 9 -6.56 -19.68 -5.62
CA GLY A 9 -7.04 -18.93 -4.45
C GLY A 9 -6.02 -17.95 -3.91
N ARG A 10 -5.14 -17.42 -4.76
CA ARG A 10 -4.06 -16.49 -4.39
C ARG A 10 -4.38 -15.03 -4.71
N LYS A 11 -5.65 -14.72 -4.90
CA LYS A 11 -6.14 -13.36 -5.15
C LYS A 11 -6.96 -12.87 -3.97
N ARG A 12 -6.73 -11.64 -3.55
CA ARG A 12 -7.55 -10.96 -2.55
C ARG A 12 -7.80 -9.52 -2.99
N VAL A 13 -9.06 -9.12 -3.00
CA VAL A 13 -9.43 -7.71 -3.23
C VAL A 13 -9.57 -7.03 -1.88
N ILE A 14 -8.86 -5.93 -1.71
CA ILE A 14 -8.91 -5.10 -0.50
C ILE A 14 -9.74 -3.86 -0.83
N PHE A 15 -10.78 -3.62 -0.04
CA PHE A 15 -11.72 -2.53 -0.26
C PHE A 15 -11.34 -1.32 0.58
N ASP A 16 -11.62 -0.13 0.02
CA ASP A 16 -11.49 1.12 0.74
C ASP A 16 -12.50 1.15 1.88
N ARG A 17 -12.04 1.49 3.06
CA ARG A 17 -12.86 1.51 4.27
C ARG A 17 -13.92 2.62 4.29
N GLU A 18 -13.73 3.69 3.54
CA GLU A 18 -14.68 4.81 3.47
C GLU A 18 -15.77 4.57 2.44
N SER A 19 -15.39 4.28 1.19
CA SER A 19 -16.31 4.17 0.07
C SER A 19 -16.78 2.74 -0.21
N ASN A 20 -16.12 1.74 0.38
CA ASN A 20 -16.33 0.32 0.11
C ASN A 20 -16.12 -0.04 -1.37
N GLU A 21 -15.28 0.73 -2.06
CA GLU A 21 -14.86 0.45 -3.43
C GLU A 21 -13.54 -0.33 -3.42
N PRO A 22 -13.25 -1.11 -4.49
CA PRO A 22 -11.96 -1.79 -4.60
C PRO A 22 -10.82 -0.79 -4.58
N TYR A 23 -9.92 -0.96 -3.62
CA TYR A 23 -8.73 -0.14 -3.45
C TYR A 23 -7.51 -0.79 -4.09
N LEU A 24 -7.30 -2.06 -3.81
CA LEU A 24 -6.10 -2.80 -4.18
C LEU A 24 -6.42 -4.28 -4.36
N THR A 25 -6.00 -4.86 -5.47
CA THR A 25 -6.01 -6.31 -5.66
C THR A 25 -4.62 -6.86 -5.34
N ARG A 26 -4.54 -7.82 -4.44
CA ARG A 26 -3.31 -8.48 -4.03
C ARG A 26 -3.27 -9.89 -4.56
N TYR A 27 -2.15 -10.25 -5.17
CA TYR A 27 -1.85 -11.63 -5.58
C TYR A 27 -0.67 -12.12 -4.74
N TYR A 28 -0.86 -13.26 -4.08
CA TYR A 28 0.18 -13.88 -3.25
C TYR A 28 1.11 -14.70 -4.13
N LEU A 29 2.32 -14.21 -4.36
CA LEU A 29 3.30 -14.88 -5.21
C LEU A 29 4.12 -15.90 -4.44
N PHE A 30 4.21 -15.78 -3.12
CA PHE A 30 5.01 -16.66 -2.29
C PHE A 30 4.14 -17.40 -1.25
N LEU A 31 3.83 -16.78 -0.12
CA LEU A 31 3.03 -17.38 0.96
C LEU A 31 1.61 -16.84 0.98
N LYS A 32 0.61 -17.69 1.25
CA LYS A 32 -0.77 -17.24 1.49
C LYS A 32 -0.94 -16.65 2.88
N ASP A 33 -0.24 -17.24 3.86
CA ASP A 33 -0.20 -16.80 5.24
C ASP A 33 1.27 -16.91 5.70
N ARG A 34 1.90 -15.77 5.88
CA ARG A 34 3.33 -15.80 6.18
C ARG A 34 3.65 -16.07 7.65
N LYS A 35 2.67 -15.86 8.56
CA LYS A 35 2.86 -16.04 10.00
C LYS A 35 4.13 -15.36 10.50
N TRP A 36 5.10 -16.16 11.01
CA TRP A 36 6.38 -15.69 11.52
C TRP A 36 7.45 -15.50 10.46
N PHE A 37 7.19 -15.90 9.20
CA PHE A 37 8.19 -15.80 8.14
C PHE A 37 8.59 -14.34 7.90
N PRO A 38 9.91 -14.03 7.73
CA PRO A 38 10.39 -12.64 7.76
C PRO A 38 9.99 -11.78 6.56
N PHE A 39 9.47 -12.37 5.47
CA PHE A 39 9.01 -11.58 4.33
C PHE A 39 7.92 -12.33 3.55
N ASN A 40 7.25 -11.61 2.66
CA ASN A 40 6.37 -12.19 1.66
C ASN A 40 6.58 -11.47 0.33
N VAL A 41 5.97 -11.96 -0.74
CA VAL A 41 6.06 -11.37 -2.07
C VAL A 41 4.65 -11.22 -2.63
N PHE A 42 4.27 -9.99 -2.94
CA PHE A 42 2.96 -9.69 -3.50
C PHE A 42 3.07 -9.01 -4.87
N LEU A 43 2.14 -9.32 -5.74
CA LEU A 43 1.84 -8.51 -6.90
C LEU A 43 0.60 -7.68 -6.53
N HIS A 44 0.72 -6.36 -6.56
CA HIS A 44 -0.35 -5.42 -6.24
C HIS A 44 -0.85 -4.73 -7.51
N ASN A 45 -2.17 -4.64 -7.65
CA ASN A 45 -2.81 -3.81 -8.65
C ASN A 45 -3.63 -2.75 -7.91
N PHE A 46 -3.16 -1.51 -7.92
CA PHE A 46 -3.84 -0.40 -7.29
C PHE A 46 -4.96 0.13 -8.18
N HIS A 47 -6.16 0.19 -7.65
CA HIS A 47 -7.34 0.73 -8.34
C HIS A 47 -7.69 2.13 -7.88
N LYS A 48 -7.20 2.54 -6.72
CA LYS A 48 -7.52 3.81 -6.08
C LYS A 48 -6.30 4.30 -5.30
N GLY A 49 -6.16 5.61 -5.17
CA GLY A 49 -5.11 6.21 -4.36
C GLY A 49 -5.37 6.07 -2.86
N ASP A 50 -4.35 6.41 -2.08
CA ASP A 50 -4.43 6.43 -0.62
C ASP A 50 -5.29 7.60 -0.11
N LEU A 51 -5.62 7.57 1.18
CA LEU A 51 -6.26 8.68 1.86
C LEU A 51 -5.34 9.91 1.92
N ASP A 52 -5.90 11.08 2.25
CA ASP A 52 -5.22 12.37 2.13
C ASP A 52 -3.99 12.56 3.01
N ASP A 53 -3.92 11.85 4.14
CA ASP A 53 -2.83 12.03 5.09
C ASP A 53 -1.68 11.06 4.83
N LEU A 54 -0.45 11.52 5.10
CA LEU A 54 0.73 10.66 5.00
C LEU A 54 0.67 9.57 6.06
N HIS A 55 1.12 8.37 5.70
CA HIS A 55 1.16 7.22 6.60
C HIS A 55 2.52 6.54 6.58
N ASP A 56 2.82 5.81 7.65
CA ASP A 56 3.98 4.95 7.74
C ASP A 56 3.56 3.47 7.67
N HIS A 57 4.43 2.57 8.03
CA HIS A 57 4.23 1.13 7.84
C HIS A 57 4.68 0.33 9.05
N PRO A 58 4.11 -0.89 9.25
CA PRO A 58 4.57 -1.76 10.34
C PRO A 58 5.89 -2.45 10.04
N TRP A 59 6.35 -2.43 8.79
CA TRP A 59 7.52 -3.18 8.33
C TRP A 59 8.35 -2.36 7.34
N PRO A 60 9.67 -2.67 7.23
CA PRO A 60 10.43 -2.21 6.07
C PRO A 60 9.91 -2.92 4.82
N TYR A 61 10.04 -2.30 3.67
CA TYR A 61 9.53 -2.91 2.44
C TYR A 61 10.33 -2.50 1.22
N PHE A 62 10.23 -3.36 0.20
CA PHE A 62 10.70 -3.10 -1.15
C PHE A 62 9.50 -2.97 -2.07
N THR A 63 9.53 -2.01 -2.98
CA THR A 63 8.54 -1.88 -4.04
C THR A 63 9.20 -1.64 -5.39
N LEU A 64 8.66 -2.28 -6.43
CA LEU A 64 9.07 -2.08 -7.82
C LEU A 64 7.81 -1.80 -8.63
N ILE A 65 7.77 -0.67 -9.32
CA ILE A 65 6.65 -0.33 -10.19
C ILE A 65 6.82 -1.05 -11.53
N LEU A 66 5.82 -1.86 -11.88
CA LEU A 66 5.84 -2.67 -13.10
C LEU A 66 5.09 -2.01 -14.25
N ARG A 67 3.97 -1.30 -13.95
CA ARG A 67 3.12 -0.71 -14.97
C ARG A 67 2.29 0.42 -14.38
N GLY A 68 1.96 1.43 -15.19
CA GLY A 68 1.10 2.55 -14.85
C GLY A 68 1.83 3.70 -14.17
N GLY A 69 2.49 3.44 -13.08
CA GLY A 69 3.12 4.48 -12.27
C GLY A 69 2.13 5.21 -11.37
N TYR A 70 2.63 6.07 -10.48
CA TYR A 70 1.81 6.88 -9.59
C TYR A 70 2.59 8.08 -9.03
N TRP A 71 1.85 9.02 -8.48
CA TRP A 71 2.42 10.12 -7.72
C TRP A 71 2.61 9.68 -6.28
N GLU A 72 3.79 9.90 -5.74
CA GLU A 72 4.08 9.64 -4.33
C GLU A 72 4.27 10.96 -3.61
N HIS A 73 3.39 11.22 -2.63
CA HIS A 73 3.51 12.36 -1.74
C HIS A 73 4.36 11.95 -0.53
N THR A 74 5.35 12.77 -0.21
CA THR A 74 6.25 12.58 0.93
C THR A 74 6.38 13.89 1.68
N PRO A 75 7.01 13.93 2.87
CA PRO A 75 7.29 15.20 3.53
C PRO A 75 8.15 16.14 2.67
N GLY A 76 8.94 15.61 1.75
CA GLY A 76 9.79 16.38 0.84
C GLY A 76 9.09 16.89 -0.41
N GLY A 77 7.86 16.47 -0.69
CA GLY A 77 7.11 16.90 -1.86
C GLY A 77 6.40 15.77 -2.59
N ARG A 78 5.93 16.07 -3.79
CA ARG A 78 5.18 15.18 -4.67
C ARG A 78 6.08 14.75 -5.83
N PHE A 79 6.24 13.44 -6.03
CA PHE A 79 7.15 12.89 -7.03
C PHE A 79 6.43 11.87 -7.91
N TRP A 80 6.66 11.97 -9.22
CA TRP A 80 6.19 10.96 -10.15
C TRP A 80 7.10 9.73 -10.11
N ARG A 81 6.50 8.55 -9.88
CA ARG A 81 7.21 7.27 -9.85
C ARG A 81 6.80 6.46 -11.08
N ALA A 82 7.68 6.40 -12.07
CA ALA A 82 7.43 5.72 -13.33
C ALA A 82 7.65 4.21 -13.23
N PRO A 83 7.10 3.41 -14.17
CA PRO A 83 7.44 2.00 -14.27
C PRO A 83 8.95 1.79 -14.34
N GLY A 84 9.45 0.78 -13.61
CA GLY A 84 10.87 0.52 -13.42
C GLY A 84 11.48 1.16 -12.17
N HIS A 85 10.80 2.13 -11.56
CA HIS A 85 11.24 2.73 -10.31
C HIS A 85 11.14 1.71 -9.17
N PHE A 86 12.19 1.59 -8.36
CA PHE A 86 12.19 0.72 -7.19
C PHE A 86 12.75 1.46 -5.98
N ARG A 87 12.29 1.06 -4.80
CA ARG A 87 12.73 1.66 -3.53
C ARG A 87 12.71 0.65 -2.41
N PHE A 88 13.71 0.79 -1.53
CA PHE A 88 13.70 0.18 -0.20
C PHE A 88 13.28 1.25 0.80
N GLN A 89 12.29 0.96 1.63
CA GLN A 89 11.75 1.92 2.60
C GLN A 89 11.84 1.38 4.02
N THR A 90 12.16 2.27 4.95
CA THR A 90 12.09 1.97 6.38
C THR A 90 10.64 2.03 6.86
N PRO A 91 10.29 1.40 8.00
CA PRO A 91 8.92 1.48 8.53
C PRO A 91 8.45 2.90 8.83
N THR A 92 9.37 3.79 9.19
CA THR A 92 9.06 5.18 9.55
C THR A 92 8.94 6.13 8.37
N SER A 93 9.21 5.66 7.15
CA SER A 93 9.04 6.48 5.94
C SER A 93 7.57 6.84 5.75
N LEU A 94 7.32 8.13 5.52
CA LEU A 94 5.97 8.66 5.36
C LEU A 94 5.66 8.89 3.88
N HIS A 95 4.49 8.43 3.45
CA HIS A 95 4.03 8.70 2.10
C HIS A 95 2.51 8.53 1.95
N ARG A 96 2.00 8.92 0.81
CA ARG A 96 0.72 8.46 0.27
C ARG A 96 0.82 8.37 -1.26
N ILE A 97 0.05 7.47 -1.83
CA ILE A 97 0.01 7.24 -3.27
C ILE A 97 -1.22 7.90 -3.87
N GLU A 98 -1.02 8.60 -4.98
CA GLU A 98 -2.09 9.19 -5.78
C GLU A 98 -1.99 8.63 -7.20
N LEU A 99 -3.07 8.01 -7.69
CA LEU A 99 -3.12 7.49 -9.05
C LEU A 99 -3.54 8.57 -10.04
N GLU A 100 -3.01 8.49 -11.27
CA GLU A 100 -3.54 9.26 -12.38
C GLU A 100 -4.97 8.79 -12.70
N PRO A 101 -5.91 9.71 -13.04
CA PRO A 101 -7.27 9.31 -13.38
C PRO A 101 -7.32 8.27 -14.50
N GLY A 102 -8.07 7.18 -14.25
CA GLY A 102 -8.25 6.12 -15.22
C GLY A 102 -7.06 5.17 -15.42
N VAL A 103 -6.02 5.30 -14.58
CA VAL A 103 -4.80 4.47 -14.68
C VAL A 103 -4.61 3.64 -13.43
N ASP A 104 -4.60 2.32 -13.60
CA ASP A 104 -4.22 1.38 -12.55
C ASP A 104 -2.70 1.26 -12.48
N ALA A 105 -2.15 1.10 -11.28
CA ALA A 105 -0.73 0.87 -11.09
C ALA A 105 -0.48 -0.57 -10.63
N TRP A 106 0.53 -1.21 -11.23
CA TRP A 106 0.98 -2.55 -10.87
C TRP A 106 2.34 -2.49 -10.23
N THR A 107 2.49 -3.10 -9.06
CA THR A 107 3.75 -3.12 -8.32
C THR A 107 4.08 -4.52 -7.81
N LEU A 108 5.38 -4.82 -7.74
CA LEU A 108 5.90 -5.92 -6.96
C LEU A 108 6.20 -5.37 -5.57
N PHE A 109 5.66 -5.99 -4.53
CA PHE A 109 5.76 -5.51 -3.15
C PHE A 109 6.27 -6.60 -2.23
N ILE A 110 7.36 -6.31 -1.50
CA ILE A 110 8.00 -7.29 -0.60
C ILE A 110 8.11 -6.67 0.79
N PRO A 111 7.14 -6.93 1.70
CA PRO A 111 7.24 -6.47 3.08
C PRO A 111 8.20 -7.34 3.88
N GLY A 112 8.99 -6.71 4.74
CA GLY A 112 9.85 -7.38 5.71
C GLY A 112 9.11 -7.72 7.00
N PRO A 113 9.84 -8.00 8.11
CA PRO A 113 9.20 -8.37 9.37
C PRO A 113 8.42 -7.20 9.99
N LYS A 114 7.32 -7.52 10.67
CA LYS A 114 6.57 -6.52 11.43
C LYS A 114 7.41 -6.10 12.64
N LEU A 115 7.74 -4.79 12.70
CA LEU A 115 8.59 -4.23 13.75
C LEU A 115 7.85 -3.24 14.65
N ARG A 116 6.69 -2.72 14.22
CA ARG A 116 5.97 -1.67 14.94
C ARG A 116 4.51 -1.59 14.51
N GLU A 117 3.73 -0.79 15.21
CA GLU A 117 2.41 -0.37 14.73
C GLU A 117 2.57 0.74 13.70
N TRP A 118 1.58 0.92 12.85
CA TRP A 118 1.60 1.97 11.84
C TRP A 118 0.46 2.97 12.04
N GLY A 119 0.58 4.12 11.41
CA GLY A 119 -0.40 5.17 11.55
C GLY A 119 -0.23 6.29 10.53
N PHE A 120 -0.92 7.38 10.80
CA PHE A 120 -1.00 8.54 9.93
C PHE A 120 -0.51 9.79 10.65
N ILE A 121 -0.06 10.79 9.87
CA ILE A 121 0.28 12.10 10.41
C ILE A 121 -0.91 13.03 10.20
N VAL A 122 -1.48 13.52 11.30
CA VAL A 122 -2.61 14.44 11.30
C VAL A 122 -2.22 15.69 12.10
N ASN A 123 -2.27 16.86 11.47
CA ASN A 123 -1.87 18.12 12.10
C ASN A 123 -0.47 18.04 12.74
N GLY A 124 0.49 17.39 12.05
CA GLY A 124 1.86 17.23 12.52
C GLY A 124 2.07 16.19 13.61
N LYS A 125 1.04 15.43 13.99
CA LYS A 125 1.13 14.40 15.04
C LYS A 125 0.79 13.02 14.49
N TRP A 126 1.53 12.02 14.95
CA TRP A 126 1.27 10.62 14.60
C TRP A 126 0.01 10.11 15.30
N MET A 127 -0.85 9.45 14.53
CA MET A 127 -2.09 8.84 15.02
C MET A 127 -2.12 7.38 14.58
N HIS A 128 -2.30 6.46 15.53
CA HIS A 128 -2.42 5.02 15.23
C HIS A 128 -3.51 4.78 14.20
N CYS A 129 -3.32 3.80 13.30
CA CYS A 129 -4.23 3.54 12.18
C CYS A 129 -5.67 3.32 12.61
N GLU A 130 -5.92 2.58 13.69
CA GLU A 130 -7.27 2.34 14.18
C GLU A 130 -7.96 3.62 14.66
N LYS A 131 -7.23 4.46 15.40
CA LYS A 131 -7.71 5.79 15.82
C LYS A 131 -8.00 6.69 14.63
N TYR A 132 -7.13 6.65 13.63
CA TYR A 132 -7.28 7.43 12.42
C TYR A 132 -8.57 7.10 11.69
N PHE A 133 -8.87 5.81 11.51
CA PHE A 133 -10.08 5.39 10.82
C PHE A 133 -11.35 5.76 11.60
N GLU A 134 -11.33 5.67 12.92
CA GLU A 134 -12.44 6.13 13.77
C GLU A 134 -12.63 7.66 13.66
N TRP A 135 -11.54 8.40 13.71
CA TRP A 135 -11.55 9.86 13.59
C TRP A 135 -12.14 10.30 12.26
N ARG A 136 -11.76 9.64 11.16
CA ARG A 136 -12.31 9.96 9.83
C ARG A 136 -13.79 9.64 9.71
N LYS A 137 -14.27 8.57 10.28
CA LYS A 137 -15.70 8.22 10.30
C LYS A 137 -16.56 9.34 10.92
N LYS A 138 -16.07 9.99 11.95
CA LYS A 138 -16.76 11.08 12.63
C LYS A 138 -16.78 12.38 11.82
N ARG A 139 -15.93 12.51 10.81
CA ARG A 139 -15.80 13.73 9.99
C ARG A 139 -16.53 13.64 8.65
N VAL A 140 -17.00 12.49 8.29
CA VAL A 140 -17.71 12.25 7.02
C VAL A 140 -19.20 12.34 7.22
#